data_44f74e90ea9b54a79f37e4e711aa6fe0
#
_entry.id   44f74e90ea9b54a79f37e4e711aa6fe0
#
_cell.length_a   1.000
_cell.length_b   1.000
_cell.length_c   1.000
_cell.angle_alpha   90.00
_cell.angle_beta   90.00
_cell.angle_gamma   90.00
#
_symmetry.space_group_name_H-M   'P 1'
#
loop_
_entity.id
_entity.type
_entity.pdbx_description
1 polymer ?
#
loop_
_entity_poly.entity_id
_entity_poly.type
_entity_poly.pdbx_seq_one_letter_code
_entity_poly.pdbx_strand_id
1 'polypeptide(L)'
;MRLGSYFAGISPSFAAIYAENIALAENSTHNLRMNYGEYKYVWQGPGWPAWRMDLARLAQPLAEASAAQGHLLGRLVDVGLPLRSQASLAALTDDVVKTSEIEGEQLDPFSVRSSVARRLGLDIGALAPADRQVDGVVDMVLDATRNALTPVTRERLWGWHLALFPAGQSGLTPLRVGMWRNDATGPMQVVSGPISRTRVHFEAPPAVALDAEMTRFLDWVNGVQPLHPLLKAGIGHLWFVTLHPFDDGNGRMARALGDLLLARADGSAQRFYSLSAQIQRERKAYYEVLERTQRGSLDATEWLEWFLGALLRAMHQAQQTLDAVLVKSSFWQRRSSLTLNERQVKLLNRLLDGFDGKLTSTKWAAIAKCSPDTALRDINELVAQGVLRKTEAGGRSTSYVLADQ
;
A
#
# COMPACT_ATOMS: atom_id res chain seq x y z
N MET A 1 -44.10 7.07 20.07
CA MET A 1 -44.21 6.13 18.94
C MET A 1 -42.99 5.19 18.98
N ARG A 2 -43.20 3.88 19.02
CA ARG A 2 -42.21 2.86 19.33
C ARG A 2 -41.17 2.73 18.19
N LEU A 3 -39.87 2.96 18.47
CA LEU A 3 -38.73 2.51 17.69
C LEU A 3 -38.30 1.16 18.25
N GLY A 4 -38.90 0.10 17.76
CA GLY A 4 -38.53 -1.26 18.11
C GLY A 4 -38.71 -2.13 16.88
N SER A 5 -37.60 -2.45 16.18
CA SER A 5 -37.40 -3.65 15.35
C SER A 5 -36.32 -3.46 14.27
N TYR A 6 -35.04 -3.25 14.67
CA TYR A 6 -33.89 -3.36 13.74
C TYR A 6 -32.59 -3.84 14.42
N PHE A 7 -32.69 -4.60 15.52
CA PHE A 7 -31.52 -5.23 16.17
C PHE A 7 -31.78 -6.72 16.44
N ALA A 8 -32.02 -7.50 15.39
CA ALA A 8 -32.00 -8.95 15.48
C ALA A 8 -30.73 -9.44 14.77
N GLY A 9 -29.63 -9.67 15.51
CA GLY A 9 -28.41 -10.28 15.00
C GLY A 9 -27.09 -9.94 15.68
N ILE A 10 -27.08 -9.06 16.69
CA ILE A 10 -25.85 -8.73 17.43
C ILE A 10 -25.85 -9.49 18.75
N SER A 11 -24.77 -10.26 19.00
CA SER A 11 -24.58 -10.97 20.27
C SER A 11 -24.69 -10.02 21.47
N PRO A 12 -25.36 -10.39 22.56
CA PRO A 12 -25.51 -9.54 23.77
C PRO A 12 -24.20 -9.08 24.39
N SER A 13 -23.09 -9.79 24.15
CA SER A 13 -21.74 -9.40 24.58
C SER A 13 -21.21 -8.16 23.87
N PHE A 14 -21.61 -7.90 22.64
CA PHE A 14 -21.15 -6.72 21.87
C PHE A 14 -21.83 -5.42 22.34
N ALA A 15 -23.11 -5.47 22.70
CA ALA A 15 -23.87 -4.32 23.21
C ALA A 15 -23.39 -3.90 24.61
N ALA A 16 -23.01 -4.85 25.46
CA ALA A 16 -22.50 -4.60 26.82
C ALA A 16 -21.11 -3.94 26.78
N ILE A 17 -20.20 -4.42 25.92
CA ILE A 17 -18.86 -3.86 25.73
C ILE A 17 -18.95 -2.43 25.14
N TYR A 18 -19.93 -2.18 24.28
CA TYR A 18 -20.14 -0.85 23.69
C TYR A 18 -20.65 0.16 24.71
N ALA A 19 -21.57 -0.25 25.60
CA ALA A 19 -22.11 0.59 26.68
C ALA A 19 -21.06 0.92 27.75
N GLU A 20 -20.19 -0.03 28.11
CA GLU A 20 -19.11 0.16 29.08
C GLU A 20 -18.03 1.13 28.58
N ASN A 21 -17.70 1.08 27.29
CA ASN A 21 -16.75 1.99 26.66
C ASN A 21 -17.29 3.42 26.51
N ILE A 22 -18.61 3.59 26.32
CA ILE A 22 -19.25 4.94 26.33
C ILE A 22 -19.21 5.52 27.73
N ALA A 23 -19.52 4.74 28.77
CA ALA A 23 -19.47 5.20 30.16
C ALA A 23 -18.05 5.57 30.64
N LEU A 24 -17.02 4.84 30.15
CA LEU A 24 -15.61 5.17 30.41
C LEU A 24 -15.17 6.43 29.66
N ALA A 25 -15.66 6.69 28.46
CA ALA A 25 -15.37 7.89 27.69
C ALA A 25 -16.03 9.15 28.31
N GLU A 26 -17.27 9.05 28.81
CA GLU A 26 -17.97 10.18 29.45
C GLU A 26 -17.38 10.57 30.80
N ASN A 27 -16.87 9.61 31.59
CA ASN A 27 -16.18 9.89 32.86
C ASN A 27 -14.77 10.48 32.68
N SER A 28 -14.14 10.28 31.53
CA SER A 28 -12.82 10.86 31.23
C SER A 28 -12.88 12.32 30.79
N THR A 29 -14.01 12.81 30.29
CA THR A 29 -14.11 14.18 29.76
C THR A 29 -14.22 15.26 30.84
N HIS A 30 -14.46 14.92 32.10
CA HIS A 30 -14.68 15.90 33.16
C HIS A 30 -13.44 16.28 33.98
N ASN A 31 -12.29 15.59 33.84
CA ASN A 31 -11.15 15.83 34.72
C ASN A 31 -9.77 16.06 34.06
N LEU A 32 -9.67 16.32 32.77
CA LEU A 32 -8.39 16.61 32.12
C LEU A 32 -8.43 17.83 31.20
N ARG A 33 -8.67 19.02 31.78
CA ARG A 33 -8.04 20.26 31.27
C ARG A 33 -6.56 20.21 31.68
N MET A 34 -5.80 19.28 31.13
CA MET A 34 -4.34 19.33 31.24
C MET A 34 -3.81 20.30 30.21
N ASN A 35 -2.90 21.16 30.61
CA ASN A 35 -2.16 22.10 29.78
C ASN A 35 -1.39 21.34 28.70
N TYR A 36 -1.93 21.21 27.50
CA TYR A 36 -1.29 20.60 26.33
C TYR A 36 -0.12 21.45 25.77
N GLY A 37 0.30 22.50 26.45
CA GLY A 37 1.42 23.37 26.07
C GLY A 37 2.81 22.94 26.56
N GLU A 38 2.90 21.86 27.34
CA GLU A 38 4.15 21.50 28.04
C GLU A 38 5.02 20.47 27.27
N TYR A 39 4.45 19.69 26.34
CA TYR A 39 5.18 18.61 25.67
C TYR A 39 5.33 18.87 24.18
N LYS A 40 6.57 18.76 23.70
CA LYS A 40 6.89 19.00 22.28
C LYS A 40 6.48 17.85 21.38
N TYR A 41 6.53 16.62 21.89
CA TYR A 41 6.22 15.40 21.14
C TYR A 41 5.26 14.51 21.92
N VAL A 42 4.42 13.79 21.19
CA VAL A 42 3.32 12.97 21.70
C VAL A 42 3.80 11.93 22.75
N TRP A 43 4.98 11.35 22.58
CA TRP A 43 5.54 10.34 23.48
C TRP A 43 5.96 10.90 24.85
N GLN A 44 6.13 12.22 24.98
CA GLN A 44 6.46 12.89 26.24
C GLN A 44 5.22 13.10 27.12
N GLY A 45 4.03 12.97 26.56
CA GLY A 45 2.78 13.23 27.26
C GLY A 45 2.41 12.13 28.27
N PRO A 46 1.69 12.49 29.35
CA PRO A 46 1.43 11.57 30.48
C PRO A 46 0.46 10.43 30.15
N GLY A 47 -0.12 10.36 28.99
CA GLY A 47 -1.00 9.27 28.58
C GLY A 47 -0.37 8.31 27.57
N TRP A 48 0.88 8.54 27.18
CA TRP A 48 1.57 7.70 26.20
C TRP A 48 1.67 6.22 26.63
N PRO A 49 1.37 5.27 25.75
CA PRO A 49 0.94 5.35 24.35
C PRO A 49 -0.57 5.12 24.15
N ALA A 50 -1.43 5.59 25.06
CA ALA A 50 -2.88 5.40 24.95
C ALA A 50 -3.47 6.34 23.87
N TRP A 51 -3.36 5.93 22.60
CA TRP A 51 -3.92 6.66 21.47
C TRP A 51 -5.45 6.83 21.60
N ARG A 52 -5.91 8.04 21.38
CA ARG A 52 -7.33 8.40 21.34
C ARG A 52 -7.77 8.67 19.91
N MET A 53 -9.06 8.50 19.63
CA MET A 53 -9.64 8.79 18.33
C MET A 53 -11.12 9.13 18.46
N ASP A 54 -11.60 10.04 17.63
CA ASP A 54 -13.03 10.36 17.52
C ASP A 54 -13.69 9.36 16.54
N LEU A 55 -14.35 8.33 17.10
CA LEU A 55 -15.01 7.30 16.31
C LEU A 55 -16.20 7.85 15.51
N ALA A 56 -16.83 8.95 15.94
CA ALA A 56 -17.93 9.56 15.18
C ALA A 56 -17.40 10.19 13.88
N ARG A 57 -16.26 10.87 13.93
CA ARG A 57 -15.59 11.42 12.74
C ARG A 57 -15.06 10.32 11.82
N LEU A 58 -14.58 9.22 12.37
CA LEU A 58 -14.02 8.10 11.61
C LEU A 58 -15.08 7.15 11.03
N ALA A 59 -16.34 7.24 11.48
CA ALA A 59 -17.39 6.28 11.09
C ALA A 59 -17.59 6.20 9.57
N GLN A 60 -17.71 7.33 8.88
CA GLN A 60 -17.89 7.34 7.43
C GLN A 60 -16.63 6.88 6.67
N PRO A 61 -15.42 7.43 6.91
CA PRO A 61 -14.19 6.95 6.26
C PRO A 61 -13.94 5.46 6.48
N LEU A 62 -14.25 4.96 7.68
CA LEU A 62 -14.10 3.54 8.01
C LEU A 62 -15.08 2.66 7.25
N ALA A 63 -16.35 3.09 7.14
CA ALA A 63 -17.38 2.38 6.39
C ALA A 63 -17.02 2.31 4.90
N GLU A 64 -16.58 3.43 4.31
CA GLU A 64 -16.17 3.49 2.91
C GLU A 64 -14.96 2.60 2.62
N ALA A 65 -13.91 2.65 3.46
CA ALA A 65 -12.73 1.81 3.31
C ALA A 65 -13.08 0.32 3.47
N SER A 66 -13.92 -0.03 4.45
CA SER A 66 -14.36 -1.42 4.69
C SER A 66 -15.21 -1.95 3.53
N ALA A 67 -16.10 -1.13 2.97
CA ALA A 67 -16.92 -1.49 1.81
C ALA A 67 -16.04 -1.73 0.57
N ALA A 68 -15.08 -0.85 0.31
CA ALA A 68 -14.12 -0.99 -0.79
C ALA A 68 -13.25 -2.25 -0.63
N GLN A 69 -12.79 -2.54 0.60
CA GLN A 69 -12.05 -3.76 0.92
C GLN A 69 -12.88 -5.01 0.61
N GLY A 70 -14.11 -5.09 1.15
CA GLY A 70 -15.01 -6.21 0.92
C GLY A 70 -15.35 -6.41 -0.56
N HIS A 71 -15.59 -5.30 -1.29
CA HIS A 71 -15.86 -5.33 -2.72
C HIS A 71 -14.66 -5.86 -3.53
N LEU A 72 -13.45 -5.34 -3.27
CA LEU A 72 -12.24 -5.79 -3.95
C LEU A 72 -11.96 -7.28 -3.69
N LEU A 73 -12.01 -7.70 -2.43
CA LEU A 73 -11.75 -9.10 -2.05
C LEU A 73 -12.83 -10.04 -2.60
N GLY A 74 -14.11 -9.64 -2.56
CA GLY A 74 -15.22 -10.42 -3.13
C GLY A 74 -15.07 -10.64 -4.63
N ARG A 75 -14.72 -9.60 -5.39
CA ARG A 75 -14.46 -9.73 -6.83
C ARG A 75 -13.32 -10.67 -7.17
N LEU A 76 -12.30 -10.73 -6.33
CA LEU A 76 -11.15 -11.61 -6.54
C LEU A 76 -11.47 -13.10 -6.31
N VAL A 77 -12.55 -13.42 -5.60
CA VAL A 77 -13.00 -14.82 -5.44
C VAL A 77 -13.37 -15.43 -6.79
N ASP A 78 -14.02 -14.64 -7.65
CA ASP A 78 -14.50 -15.08 -8.96
C ASP A 78 -13.44 -15.04 -10.06
N VAL A 79 -12.28 -14.46 -9.75
CA VAL A 79 -11.15 -14.34 -10.70
C VAL A 79 -10.27 -15.60 -10.61
N GLY A 80 -10.00 -16.22 -11.77
CA GLY A 80 -9.17 -17.43 -11.84
C GLY A 80 -7.75 -17.21 -11.28
N LEU A 81 -7.15 -18.29 -10.77
CA LEU A 81 -5.82 -18.27 -10.12
C LEU A 81 -4.72 -17.52 -10.90
N PRO A 82 -4.59 -17.66 -12.24
CA PRO A 82 -3.53 -16.95 -12.99
C PRO A 82 -3.67 -15.42 -12.91
N LEU A 83 -4.89 -14.90 -13.03
CA LEU A 83 -5.15 -13.46 -12.97
C LEU A 83 -4.98 -12.92 -11.54
N ARG A 84 -5.40 -13.68 -10.52
CA ARG A 84 -5.13 -13.34 -9.10
C ARG A 84 -3.65 -13.25 -8.83
N SER A 85 -2.86 -14.22 -9.31
CA SER A 85 -1.40 -14.22 -9.15
C SER A 85 -0.75 -13.03 -9.84
N GLN A 86 -1.23 -12.64 -11.03
CA GLN A 86 -0.73 -11.45 -11.73
C GLN A 86 -1.08 -10.16 -10.99
N ALA A 87 -2.30 -10.02 -10.48
CA ALA A 87 -2.71 -8.86 -9.69
C ALA A 87 -1.90 -8.74 -8.40
N SER A 88 -1.68 -9.86 -7.70
CA SER A 88 -0.85 -9.89 -6.49
C SER A 88 0.62 -9.56 -6.79
N LEU A 89 1.18 -10.09 -7.88
CA LEU A 89 2.54 -9.76 -8.32
C LEU A 89 2.69 -8.27 -8.63
N ALA A 90 1.70 -7.66 -9.28
CA ALA A 90 1.71 -6.23 -9.58
C ALA A 90 1.67 -5.39 -8.29
N ALA A 91 0.73 -5.68 -7.38
CA ALA A 91 0.59 -4.95 -6.12
C ALA A 91 1.86 -5.04 -5.24
N LEU A 92 2.44 -6.24 -5.11
CA LEU A 92 3.68 -6.45 -4.33
C LEU A 92 4.89 -5.77 -4.99
N THR A 93 4.96 -5.78 -6.32
CA THR A 93 6.02 -5.05 -7.06
C THR A 93 5.92 -3.55 -6.77
N ASP A 94 4.71 -2.98 -6.84
CA ASP A 94 4.47 -1.58 -6.53
C ASP A 94 4.80 -1.25 -5.07
N ASP A 95 4.44 -2.10 -4.10
CA ASP A 95 4.77 -1.87 -2.70
C ASP A 95 6.29 -1.79 -2.49
N VAL A 96 7.06 -2.72 -3.06
CA VAL A 96 8.53 -2.75 -2.93
C VAL A 96 9.18 -1.54 -3.61
N VAL A 97 8.79 -1.22 -4.84
CA VAL A 97 9.33 -0.08 -5.57
C VAL A 97 8.99 1.23 -4.85
N LYS A 98 7.72 1.42 -4.51
CA LYS A 98 7.26 2.70 -3.95
C LYS A 98 7.66 2.90 -2.50
N THR A 99 7.77 1.85 -1.69
CA THR A 99 8.31 2.00 -0.33
C THR A 99 9.76 2.46 -0.34
N SER A 100 10.56 2.04 -1.33
CA SER A 100 11.95 2.50 -1.51
C SER A 100 12.01 3.92 -2.09
N GLU A 101 11.18 4.26 -3.07
CA GLU A 101 11.09 5.62 -3.65
C GLU A 101 10.70 6.68 -2.61
N ILE A 102 9.84 6.36 -1.63
CA ILE A 102 9.47 7.25 -0.53
C ILE A 102 10.72 7.68 0.25
N GLU A 103 11.66 6.77 0.45
CA GLU A 103 12.93 7.04 1.14
C GLU A 103 14.04 7.58 0.22
N GLY A 104 13.73 7.80 -1.06
CA GLY A 104 14.68 8.33 -2.04
C GLY A 104 15.54 7.29 -2.75
N GLU A 105 15.31 6.00 -2.51
CA GLU A 105 15.97 4.89 -3.20
C GLU A 105 15.22 4.51 -4.48
N GLN A 106 15.95 4.39 -5.59
CA GLN A 106 15.39 3.99 -6.89
C GLN A 106 15.75 2.52 -7.16
N LEU A 107 14.75 1.63 -7.06
CA LEU A 107 14.91 0.24 -7.45
C LEU A 107 14.38 0.03 -8.88
N ASP A 108 15.07 -0.82 -9.67
CA ASP A 108 14.59 -1.18 -10.99
C ASP A 108 13.32 -2.04 -10.89
N PRO A 109 12.17 -1.59 -11.44
CA PRO A 109 10.91 -2.32 -11.33
C PRO A 109 10.94 -3.72 -11.95
N PHE A 110 11.77 -3.93 -12.98
CA PHE A 110 11.91 -5.24 -13.61
C PHE A 110 12.66 -6.22 -12.70
N SER A 111 13.72 -5.77 -12.02
CA SER A 111 14.45 -6.55 -11.02
C SER A 111 13.56 -6.89 -9.83
N VAL A 112 12.79 -5.92 -9.31
CA VAL A 112 11.81 -6.14 -8.23
C VAL A 112 10.77 -7.17 -8.65
N ARG A 113 10.13 -6.99 -9.81
CA ARG A 113 9.12 -7.92 -10.33
C ARG A 113 9.68 -9.34 -10.47
N SER A 114 10.91 -9.46 -10.99
CA SER A 114 11.59 -10.75 -11.14
C SER A 114 11.88 -11.43 -9.79
N SER A 115 12.30 -10.64 -8.79
CA SER A 115 12.55 -11.11 -7.43
C SER A 115 11.27 -11.60 -6.76
N VAL A 116 10.18 -10.81 -6.83
CA VAL A 116 8.85 -11.19 -6.29
C VAL A 116 8.32 -12.44 -6.99
N ALA A 117 8.34 -12.50 -8.34
CA ALA A 117 7.87 -13.65 -9.11
C ALA A 117 8.59 -14.94 -8.74
N ARG A 118 9.92 -14.88 -8.59
CA ARG A 118 10.76 -16.02 -8.19
C ARG A 118 10.33 -16.60 -6.83
N ARG A 119 10.06 -15.74 -5.84
CA ARG A 119 9.61 -16.13 -4.49
C ARG A 119 8.17 -16.63 -4.45
N LEU A 120 7.34 -16.15 -5.38
CA LEU A 120 5.96 -16.61 -5.53
C LEU A 120 5.85 -17.90 -6.35
N GLY A 121 6.95 -18.35 -7.00
CA GLY A 121 6.93 -19.50 -7.92
C GLY A 121 6.16 -19.21 -9.20
N LEU A 122 6.12 -17.95 -9.65
CA LEU A 122 5.41 -17.53 -10.87
C LEU A 122 6.37 -17.48 -12.05
N ASP A 123 5.97 -18.12 -13.15
CA ASP A 123 6.66 -17.95 -14.43
C ASP A 123 6.21 -16.64 -15.10
N ILE A 124 7.16 -15.75 -15.30
CA ILE A 124 6.96 -14.46 -16.02
C ILE A 124 7.82 -14.37 -17.28
N GLY A 125 8.40 -15.49 -17.73
CA GLY A 125 9.36 -15.55 -18.83
C GLY A 125 10.78 -15.18 -18.38
N ALA A 126 11.41 -14.20 -19.05
CA ALA A 126 12.76 -13.77 -18.68
C ALA A 126 12.80 -13.10 -17.30
N LEU A 127 13.72 -13.55 -16.45
CA LEU A 127 13.95 -12.98 -15.11
C LEU A 127 15.23 -12.14 -15.11
N ALA A 128 15.20 -11.01 -14.39
CA ALA A 128 16.40 -10.24 -14.09
C ALA A 128 17.35 -11.03 -13.16
N PRO A 129 18.67 -10.75 -13.20
CA PRO A 129 19.61 -11.24 -12.21
C PRO A 129 19.17 -10.90 -10.78
N ALA A 130 19.64 -11.70 -9.82
CA ALA A 130 19.39 -11.43 -8.41
C ALA A 130 20.17 -10.17 -7.96
N ASP A 131 19.51 -9.31 -7.21
CA ASP A 131 20.09 -8.12 -6.60
C ASP A 131 19.82 -8.19 -5.09
N ARG A 132 20.87 -8.17 -4.27
CA ARG A 132 20.75 -8.33 -2.82
C ARG A 132 19.95 -7.21 -2.14
N GLN A 133 20.06 -5.98 -2.63
CA GLN A 133 19.32 -4.85 -2.09
C GLN A 133 17.82 -4.99 -2.41
N VAL A 134 17.49 -5.32 -3.66
CA VAL A 134 16.12 -5.63 -4.09
C VAL A 134 15.56 -6.81 -3.29
N ASP A 135 16.34 -7.89 -3.21
CA ASP A 135 15.94 -9.13 -2.54
C ASP A 135 15.60 -8.90 -1.06
N GLY A 136 16.35 -8.05 -0.35
CA GLY A 136 16.09 -7.76 1.06
C GLY A 136 14.77 -7.01 1.30
N VAL A 137 14.46 -6.01 0.46
CA VAL A 137 13.16 -5.30 0.56
C VAL A 137 12.00 -6.24 0.19
N VAL A 138 12.18 -7.07 -0.84
CA VAL A 138 11.18 -8.08 -1.25
C VAL A 138 10.93 -9.09 -0.13
N ASP A 139 11.98 -9.60 0.52
CA ASP A 139 11.86 -10.57 1.62
C ASP A 139 11.06 -9.99 2.79
N MET A 140 11.32 -8.73 3.17
CA MET A 140 10.58 -8.04 4.23
C MET A 140 9.09 -7.89 3.87
N VAL A 141 8.77 -7.41 2.66
CA VAL A 141 7.37 -7.18 2.23
C VAL A 141 6.62 -8.50 2.10
N LEU A 142 7.25 -9.54 1.57
CA LEU A 142 6.65 -10.87 1.46
C LEU A 142 6.46 -11.54 2.82
N ASP A 143 7.41 -11.43 3.73
CA ASP A 143 7.24 -11.94 5.09
C ASP A 143 6.11 -11.21 5.81
N ALA A 144 6.04 -9.88 5.70
CA ALA A 144 4.96 -9.09 6.29
C ALA A 144 3.58 -9.52 5.82
N THR A 145 3.42 -9.77 4.52
CA THR A 145 2.11 -10.06 3.92
C THR A 145 1.74 -11.54 3.99
N ARG A 146 2.65 -12.44 3.63
CA ARG A 146 2.38 -13.89 3.58
C ARG A 146 2.38 -14.56 4.94
N ASN A 147 3.23 -14.08 5.85
CA ASN A 147 3.33 -14.58 7.22
C ASN A 147 2.63 -13.64 8.21
N ALA A 148 1.57 -12.94 7.78
CA ALA A 148 0.89 -11.93 8.59
C ALA A 148 0.35 -12.48 9.91
N LEU A 149 -0.11 -13.74 9.96
CA LEU A 149 -0.64 -14.38 11.17
C LEU A 149 0.45 -14.80 12.17
N THR A 150 1.72 -14.91 11.72
CA THR A 150 2.84 -15.19 12.62
C THR A 150 3.04 -13.97 13.54
N PRO A 151 3.29 -14.18 14.85
CA PRO A 151 3.54 -13.09 15.79
C PRO A 151 4.68 -12.18 15.31
N VAL A 152 4.51 -10.88 15.54
CA VAL A 152 5.59 -9.90 15.34
C VAL A 152 6.48 -9.97 16.59
N THR A 153 7.73 -10.40 16.43
CA THR A 153 8.71 -10.47 17.52
C THR A 153 9.84 -9.49 17.26
N ARG A 154 10.65 -9.26 18.28
CA ARG A 154 11.88 -8.48 18.20
C ARG A 154 12.81 -9.05 17.11
N GLU A 155 13.04 -10.34 17.15
CA GLU A 155 13.92 -11.06 16.23
C GLU A 155 13.43 -10.97 14.79
N ARG A 156 12.10 -11.01 14.57
CA ARG A 156 11.49 -10.84 13.24
C ARG A 156 11.75 -9.46 12.70
N LEU A 157 11.57 -8.40 13.51
CA LEU A 157 11.87 -7.02 13.11
C LEU A 157 13.37 -6.82 12.86
N TRP A 158 14.22 -7.41 13.67
CA TRP A 158 15.68 -7.38 13.46
C TRP A 158 16.08 -8.12 12.18
N GLY A 159 15.41 -9.23 11.85
CA GLY A 159 15.58 -9.93 10.58
C GLY A 159 15.21 -9.08 9.37
N TRP A 160 14.08 -8.34 9.45
CA TRP A 160 13.71 -7.37 8.41
C TRP A 160 14.76 -6.27 8.23
N HIS A 161 15.28 -5.75 9.35
CA HIS A 161 16.30 -4.72 9.30
C HIS A 161 17.62 -5.22 8.70
N LEU A 162 18.04 -6.45 9.04
CA LEU A 162 19.20 -7.12 8.42
C LEU A 162 19.00 -7.32 6.91
N ALA A 163 17.79 -7.68 6.48
CA ALA A 163 17.47 -7.85 5.07
C ALA A 163 17.52 -6.52 4.30
N LEU A 164 17.06 -5.40 4.91
CA LEU A 164 17.14 -4.07 4.32
C LEU A 164 18.58 -3.57 4.14
N PHE A 165 19.48 -3.94 5.06
CA PHE A 165 20.85 -3.43 5.10
C PHE A 165 21.88 -4.56 5.17
N PRO A 166 21.98 -5.42 4.12
CA PRO A 166 22.84 -6.60 4.14
C PRO A 166 24.35 -6.26 4.21
N ALA A 167 24.73 -5.02 3.84
CA ALA A 167 26.09 -4.53 3.94
C ALA A 167 26.40 -3.83 5.28
N GLY A 168 25.41 -3.72 6.17
CA GLY A 168 25.57 -3.04 7.45
C GLY A 168 25.74 -1.52 7.35
N GLN A 169 25.25 -0.90 6.26
CA GLN A 169 25.38 0.53 6.04
C GLN A 169 24.21 1.08 5.21
N SER A 170 23.93 2.37 5.36
CA SER A 170 23.04 3.15 4.50
C SER A 170 23.88 4.19 3.76
N GLY A 171 23.96 4.06 2.43
CA GLY A 171 24.92 4.81 1.64
C GLY A 171 26.36 4.56 2.16
N LEU A 172 27.02 5.62 2.65
CA LEU A 172 28.38 5.53 3.23
C LEU A 172 28.39 5.46 4.77
N THR A 173 27.20 5.50 5.42
CA THR A 173 27.10 5.57 6.87
C THR A 173 26.94 4.16 7.45
N PRO A 174 27.85 3.69 8.33
CA PRO A 174 27.68 2.43 9.05
C PRO A 174 26.43 2.47 9.94
N LEU A 175 25.68 1.37 9.96
CA LEU A 175 24.47 1.20 10.77
C LEU A 175 24.63 0.06 11.77
N ARG A 176 23.90 0.17 12.88
CA ARG A 176 23.65 -0.94 13.81
C ARG A 176 22.51 -1.79 13.27
N VAL A 177 22.83 -2.82 12.49
CA VAL A 177 21.82 -3.69 11.89
C VAL A 177 21.41 -4.84 12.79
N GLY A 178 20.13 -5.25 12.73
CA GLY A 178 19.61 -6.38 13.51
C GLY A 178 19.53 -6.14 15.02
N MET A 179 19.44 -4.87 15.44
CA MET A 179 19.23 -4.48 16.83
C MET A 179 18.63 -3.07 16.91
N TRP A 180 18.13 -2.69 18.09
CA TRP A 180 17.66 -1.33 18.29
C TRP A 180 18.83 -0.33 18.25
N ARG A 181 18.52 0.90 17.78
CA ARG A 181 19.49 2.02 17.82
C ARG A 181 19.93 2.33 19.25
N ASN A 182 21.01 3.07 19.34
CA ASN A 182 21.42 3.75 20.55
C ASN A 182 21.54 5.25 20.28
N ASP A 183 21.70 6.05 21.33
CA ASP A 183 21.84 7.51 21.22
C ASP A 183 23.33 7.93 21.33
N ALA A 184 24.28 7.09 20.87
CA ALA A 184 25.71 7.37 20.99
C ALA A 184 26.16 8.62 20.24
N THR A 185 25.45 8.97 19.16
CA THR A 185 25.70 10.17 18.34
C THR A 185 24.70 11.30 18.61
N GLY A 186 23.84 11.16 19.61
CA GLY A 186 22.78 12.09 19.96
C GLY A 186 21.38 11.49 19.76
N PRO A 187 20.32 12.25 20.11
CA PRO A 187 18.94 11.77 20.00
C PRO A 187 18.57 11.51 18.55
N MET A 188 17.73 10.48 18.34
CA MET A 188 17.19 10.17 17.00
C MET A 188 16.21 11.25 16.57
N GLN A 189 16.51 11.91 15.46
CA GLN A 189 15.70 13.01 14.91
C GLN A 189 15.37 12.79 13.44
N VAL A 190 14.13 13.06 13.07
CA VAL A 190 13.70 13.18 11.68
C VAL A 190 13.95 14.62 11.25
N VAL A 191 14.84 14.80 10.28
CA VAL A 191 15.33 16.11 9.87
C VAL A 191 15.16 16.34 8.37
N SER A 192 15.12 17.62 7.95
CA SER A 192 15.20 18.01 6.55
C SER A 192 16.05 19.28 6.39
N GLY A 193 16.45 19.56 5.15
CA GLY A 193 17.25 20.72 4.79
C GLY A 193 18.75 20.44 4.79
N PRO A 194 19.58 21.42 4.34
CA PRO A 194 21.02 21.29 4.34
C PRO A 194 21.58 21.31 5.78
N ILE A 195 22.75 20.71 5.98
CA ILE A 195 23.43 20.60 7.29
C ILE A 195 23.50 21.95 8.02
N SER A 196 23.74 23.04 7.29
CA SER A 196 23.82 24.39 7.85
C SER A 196 22.48 25.01 8.28
N ARG A 197 21.34 24.36 7.90
CA ARG A 197 19.98 24.87 8.17
C ARG A 197 19.00 23.73 8.38
N THR A 198 19.39 22.78 9.21
CA THR A 198 18.58 21.59 9.53
C THR A 198 17.31 21.97 10.27
N ARG A 199 16.16 21.52 9.75
CA ARG A 199 14.86 21.60 10.45
C ARG A 199 14.56 20.24 11.09
N VAL A 200 14.39 20.21 12.40
CA VAL A 200 13.93 19.02 13.14
C VAL A 200 12.40 18.96 13.08
N HIS A 201 11.88 17.94 12.44
CA HIS A 201 10.45 17.65 12.34
C HIS A 201 9.97 16.87 13.55
N PHE A 202 10.72 15.87 13.97
CA PHE A 202 10.38 14.98 15.07
C PHE A 202 11.64 14.50 15.80
N GLU A 203 11.51 14.25 17.10
CA GLU A 203 12.53 13.58 17.91
C GLU A 203 11.89 12.36 18.58
N ALA A 204 12.48 11.20 18.37
CA ALA A 204 11.97 9.93 18.87
C ALA A 204 12.28 9.74 20.38
N PRO A 205 11.58 8.81 21.05
CA PRO A 205 11.89 8.45 22.44
C PRO A 205 13.38 8.08 22.60
N PRO A 206 14.00 8.35 23.77
CA PRO A 206 15.41 8.03 23.99
C PRO A 206 15.65 6.52 23.90
N ALA A 207 16.84 6.13 23.40
CA ALA A 207 17.18 4.72 23.16
C ALA A 207 17.08 3.87 24.43
N VAL A 208 17.34 4.43 25.59
CA VAL A 208 17.21 3.74 26.89
C VAL A 208 15.78 3.25 27.15
N ALA A 209 14.76 3.89 26.56
CA ALA A 209 13.36 3.50 26.73
C ALA A 209 12.91 2.46 25.68
N LEU A 210 13.67 2.22 24.60
CA LEU A 210 13.20 1.43 23.45
C LEU A 210 12.84 -0.01 23.80
N ASP A 211 13.56 -0.69 24.67
CA ASP A 211 13.23 -2.08 25.04
C ASP A 211 11.83 -2.17 25.67
N ALA A 212 11.51 -1.28 26.60
CA ALA A 212 10.20 -1.23 27.24
C ALA A 212 9.11 -0.78 26.27
N GLU A 213 9.39 0.24 25.46
CA GLU A 213 8.45 0.76 24.47
C GLU A 213 8.14 -0.29 23.39
N MET A 214 9.15 -0.97 22.86
CA MET A 214 8.96 -2.01 21.85
C MET A 214 8.27 -3.24 22.44
N THR A 215 8.50 -3.60 23.69
CA THR A 215 7.76 -4.68 24.36
C THR A 215 6.27 -4.34 24.41
N ARG A 216 5.90 -3.14 24.90
CA ARG A 216 4.50 -2.67 24.93
C ARG A 216 3.85 -2.66 23.53
N PHE A 217 4.61 -2.19 22.53
CA PHE A 217 4.15 -2.14 21.15
C PHE A 217 3.90 -3.53 20.57
N LEU A 218 4.84 -4.48 20.79
CA LEU A 218 4.72 -5.86 20.31
C LEU A 218 3.55 -6.60 20.97
N ASP A 219 3.35 -6.41 22.28
CA ASP A 219 2.21 -6.97 22.99
C ASP A 219 0.90 -6.44 22.43
N TRP A 220 0.82 -5.14 22.14
CA TRP A 220 -0.37 -4.54 21.54
C TRP A 220 -0.62 -5.01 20.10
N VAL A 221 0.41 -5.10 19.26
CA VAL A 221 0.30 -5.58 17.86
C VAL A 221 -0.20 -7.01 17.81
N ASN A 222 0.32 -7.89 18.69
CA ASN A 222 -0.02 -9.31 18.73
C ASN A 222 -1.31 -9.60 19.50
N GLY A 223 -1.66 -8.73 20.45
CA GLY A 223 -2.85 -8.87 21.27
C GLY A 223 -4.15 -8.57 20.51
N VAL A 224 -5.27 -9.11 21.02
CA VAL A 224 -6.61 -8.74 20.59
C VAL A 224 -6.91 -7.33 21.12
N GLN A 225 -7.31 -6.44 20.24
CA GLN A 225 -7.68 -5.07 20.60
C GLN A 225 -9.18 -4.86 20.29
N PRO A 226 -9.93 -4.13 21.12
CA PRO A 226 -11.31 -3.73 20.85
C PRO A 226 -11.35 -2.59 19.82
N LEU A 227 -10.73 -2.81 18.68
CA LEU A 227 -10.53 -1.81 17.64
C LEU A 227 -10.74 -2.46 16.27
N HIS A 228 -11.37 -1.72 15.35
CA HIS A 228 -11.53 -2.20 13.99
C HIS A 228 -10.16 -2.50 13.35
N PRO A 229 -9.98 -3.62 12.62
CA PRO A 229 -8.68 -4.03 12.08
C PRO A 229 -7.98 -2.96 11.22
N LEU A 230 -8.72 -2.20 10.42
CA LEU A 230 -8.15 -1.10 9.61
C LEU A 230 -7.63 0.05 10.49
N LEU A 231 -8.32 0.38 11.58
CA LEU A 231 -7.84 1.37 12.55
C LEU A 231 -6.60 0.84 13.29
N LYS A 232 -6.59 -0.45 13.64
CA LYS A 232 -5.41 -1.09 14.24
C LYS A 232 -4.20 -0.99 13.32
N ALA A 233 -4.38 -1.18 12.01
CA ALA A 233 -3.30 -1.03 11.03
C ALA A 233 -2.76 0.41 10.99
N GLY A 234 -3.64 1.41 10.98
CA GLY A 234 -3.25 2.82 11.02
C GLY A 234 -2.51 3.20 12.30
N ILE A 235 -3.00 2.77 13.46
CA ILE A 235 -2.32 3.02 14.75
C ILE A 235 -0.99 2.29 14.84
N GLY A 236 -0.91 1.03 14.40
CA GLY A 236 0.34 0.27 14.39
C GLY A 236 1.43 0.93 13.56
N HIS A 237 1.07 1.44 12.39
CA HIS A 237 1.97 2.22 11.54
C HIS A 237 2.46 3.50 12.25
N LEU A 238 1.52 4.32 12.75
CA LEU A 238 1.83 5.58 13.46
C LEU A 238 2.71 5.34 14.68
N TRP A 239 2.37 4.35 15.50
CA TRP A 239 3.10 4.06 16.72
C TRP A 239 4.53 3.60 16.42
N PHE A 240 4.71 2.67 15.47
CA PHE A 240 6.04 2.20 15.09
C PHE A 240 6.93 3.33 14.55
N VAL A 241 6.38 4.17 13.64
CA VAL A 241 7.16 5.30 13.09
C VAL A 241 7.44 6.37 14.14
N THR A 242 6.64 6.45 15.22
CA THR A 242 6.89 7.34 16.36
C THR A 242 8.00 6.79 17.26
N LEU A 243 8.06 5.48 17.50
CA LEU A 243 9.15 4.87 18.26
C LEU A 243 10.51 4.97 17.55
N HIS A 244 10.50 4.88 16.23
CA HIS A 244 11.69 5.02 15.39
C HIS A 244 12.86 4.16 15.89
N PRO A 245 12.69 2.82 16.02
CA PRO A 245 13.58 1.99 16.81
C PRO A 245 14.94 1.66 16.18
N PHE A 246 15.19 2.04 14.94
CA PHE A 246 16.41 1.75 14.19
C PHE A 246 17.14 3.02 13.77
N ASP A 247 18.43 2.90 13.43
CA ASP A 247 19.23 4.01 12.93
C ASP A 247 18.75 4.52 11.57
N ASP A 248 18.22 3.60 10.71
CA ASP A 248 17.61 3.89 9.41
C ASP A 248 16.57 2.81 9.06
N GLY A 249 15.80 3.00 7.97
CA GLY A 249 14.81 2.03 7.48
C GLY A 249 13.48 2.02 8.22
N ASN A 250 13.27 2.88 9.22
CA ASN A 250 12.05 2.91 10.03
C ASN A 250 10.79 3.15 9.18
N GLY A 251 10.86 4.00 8.15
CA GLY A 251 9.74 4.25 7.25
C GLY A 251 9.34 3.01 6.45
N ARG A 252 10.30 2.29 5.85
CA ARG A 252 10.06 1.04 5.12
C ARG A 252 9.46 -0.03 6.04
N MET A 253 9.99 -0.16 7.24
CA MET A 253 9.50 -1.12 8.23
C MET A 253 8.12 -0.76 8.77
N ALA A 254 7.81 0.53 8.99
CA ALA A 254 6.48 0.98 9.40
C ALA A 254 5.42 0.65 8.33
N ARG A 255 5.76 0.83 7.03
CA ARG A 255 4.87 0.47 5.93
C ARG A 255 4.70 -1.05 5.83
N ALA A 256 5.77 -1.83 5.93
CA ALA A 256 5.68 -3.29 5.96
C ALA A 256 4.84 -3.80 7.14
N LEU A 257 4.96 -3.20 8.32
CA LEU A 257 4.13 -3.51 9.47
C LEU A 257 2.66 -3.12 9.25
N GLY A 258 2.40 -1.97 8.63
CA GLY A 258 1.07 -1.58 8.17
C GLY A 258 0.47 -2.61 7.23
N ASP A 259 1.25 -3.09 6.25
CA ASP A 259 0.84 -4.14 5.30
C ASP A 259 0.58 -5.48 5.99
N LEU A 260 1.36 -5.85 7.01
CA LEU A 260 1.11 -7.03 7.84
C LEU A 260 -0.24 -6.94 8.55
N LEU A 261 -0.53 -5.80 9.17
CA LEU A 261 -1.80 -5.59 9.87
C LEU A 261 -2.99 -5.50 8.91
N LEU A 262 -2.81 -4.93 7.73
CA LEU A 262 -3.80 -4.94 6.66
C LEU A 262 -4.02 -6.35 6.10
N ALA A 263 -2.99 -7.18 5.95
CA ALA A 263 -3.13 -8.58 5.53
C ALA A 263 -3.92 -9.40 6.58
N ARG A 264 -3.74 -9.11 7.87
CA ARG A 264 -4.60 -9.66 8.95
C ARG A 264 -6.06 -9.21 8.80
N ALA A 265 -6.28 -7.93 8.48
CA ALA A 265 -7.61 -7.38 8.24
C ALA A 265 -8.29 -7.95 6.99
N ASP A 266 -7.51 -8.19 5.92
CA ASP A 266 -7.98 -8.80 4.68
C ASP A 266 -8.30 -10.29 4.85
N GLY A 267 -7.79 -10.95 5.90
CA GLY A 267 -7.87 -12.41 6.06
C GLY A 267 -7.19 -13.18 4.91
N SER A 268 -6.25 -12.56 4.22
CA SER A 268 -5.60 -13.08 3.02
C SER A 268 -4.10 -12.85 3.03
N ALA A 269 -3.35 -13.89 2.68
CA ALA A 269 -1.92 -13.80 2.44
C ALA A 269 -1.57 -13.19 1.06
N GLN A 270 -2.56 -12.97 0.21
CA GLN A 270 -2.38 -12.33 -1.10
C GLN A 270 -2.73 -10.85 -1.00
N ARG A 271 -1.83 -10.00 -1.44
CA ARG A 271 -2.03 -8.55 -1.54
C ARG A 271 -2.48 -8.18 -2.95
N PHE A 272 -3.46 -7.28 -3.05
CA PHE A 272 -4.04 -6.86 -4.33
C PHE A 272 -4.06 -5.33 -4.51
N TYR A 273 -3.63 -4.57 -3.52
CA TYR A 273 -3.49 -3.11 -3.55
C TYR A 273 -2.20 -2.71 -2.86
N SER A 274 -1.64 -1.57 -3.24
CA SER A 274 -0.41 -1.01 -2.66
C SER A 274 -0.73 0.28 -1.92
N LEU A 275 -0.62 0.24 -0.59
CA LEU A 275 -0.70 1.45 0.23
C LEU A 275 0.55 2.31 0.03
N SER A 276 1.73 1.70 -0.13
CA SER A 276 2.99 2.41 -0.39
C SER A 276 2.92 3.23 -1.69
N ALA A 277 2.28 2.69 -2.75
CA ALA A 277 2.07 3.45 -3.99
C ALA A 277 1.18 4.68 -3.77
N GLN A 278 0.15 4.58 -2.92
CA GLN A 278 -0.70 5.72 -2.61
C GLN A 278 0.03 6.74 -1.71
N ILE A 279 0.77 6.28 -0.71
CA ILE A 279 1.62 7.14 0.13
C ILE A 279 2.62 7.93 -0.73
N GLN A 280 3.26 7.29 -1.71
CA GLN A 280 4.21 7.96 -2.60
C GLN A 280 3.54 9.08 -3.42
N ARG A 281 2.32 8.86 -3.92
CA ARG A 281 1.54 9.90 -4.62
C ARG A 281 1.19 11.09 -3.72
N GLU A 282 0.96 10.84 -2.44
CA GLU A 282 0.57 11.82 -1.42
C GLU A 282 1.69 12.10 -0.41
N ARG A 283 2.95 11.90 -0.80
CA ARG A 283 4.11 11.92 0.09
C ARG A 283 4.16 13.14 0.98
N LYS A 284 3.84 14.32 0.44
CA LYS A 284 3.82 15.56 1.21
C LYS A 284 2.77 15.54 2.32
N ALA A 285 1.52 15.17 1.99
CA ALA A 285 0.42 15.08 2.95
C ALA A 285 0.71 14.02 4.03
N TYR A 286 1.31 12.89 3.66
CA TYR A 286 1.76 11.85 4.59
C TYR A 286 2.71 12.40 5.66
N TYR A 287 3.77 13.08 5.27
CA TYR A 287 4.72 13.63 6.24
C TYR A 287 4.14 14.79 7.06
N GLU A 288 3.28 15.60 6.47
CA GLU A 288 2.62 16.70 7.18
C GLU A 288 1.66 16.19 8.28
N VAL A 289 0.85 15.16 7.97
CA VAL A 289 -0.07 14.60 8.98
C VAL A 289 0.70 13.84 10.07
N LEU A 290 1.79 13.13 9.71
CA LEU A 290 2.67 12.51 10.70
C LEU A 290 3.26 13.55 11.65
N GLU A 291 3.89 14.62 11.12
CA GLU A 291 4.51 15.68 11.93
C GLU A 291 3.46 16.32 12.88
N ARG A 292 2.25 16.62 12.39
CA ARG A 292 1.19 17.20 13.24
C ARG A 292 0.76 16.25 14.35
N THR A 293 0.52 14.97 14.03
CA THR A 293 0.09 13.96 15.01
C THR A 293 1.19 13.70 16.05
N GLN A 294 2.46 13.60 15.62
CA GLN A 294 3.58 13.34 16.51
C GLN A 294 3.95 14.52 17.41
N ARG A 295 3.56 15.74 17.04
CA ARG A 295 3.72 16.96 17.85
C ARG A 295 2.48 17.35 18.64
N GLY A 296 1.37 16.69 18.37
CA GLY A 296 0.08 16.99 19.00
C GLY A 296 -0.13 16.27 20.32
N SER A 297 -1.38 16.12 20.62
CA SER A 297 -1.87 15.26 21.71
C SER A 297 -1.88 13.80 21.25
N LEU A 298 -2.31 12.88 22.14
CA LEU A 298 -2.53 11.46 21.78
C LEU A 298 -3.75 11.23 20.87
N ASP A 299 -4.32 12.27 20.29
CA ASP A 299 -5.42 12.17 19.33
C ASP A 299 -4.90 11.82 17.94
N ALA A 300 -5.21 10.60 17.51
CA ALA A 300 -4.82 10.07 16.20
C ALA A 300 -5.92 10.24 15.14
N THR A 301 -6.98 11.00 15.40
CA THR A 301 -8.15 11.09 14.50
C THR A 301 -7.75 11.58 13.11
N GLU A 302 -7.01 12.69 13.01
CA GLU A 302 -6.58 13.27 11.73
C GLU A 302 -5.68 12.30 10.94
N TRP A 303 -4.77 11.61 11.63
CA TRP A 303 -3.95 10.56 11.02
C TRP A 303 -4.80 9.42 10.46
N LEU A 304 -5.77 8.93 11.23
CA LEU A 304 -6.64 7.83 10.82
C LEU A 304 -7.59 8.23 9.68
N GLU A 305 -8.11 9.45 9.66
CA GLU A 305 -8.87 9.98 8.51
C GLU A 305 -8.03 9.94 7.23
N TRP A 306 -6.80 10.46 7.31
CA TRP A 306 -5.88 10.42 6.18
C TRP A 306 -5.54 8.98 5.77
N PHE A 307 -5.22 8.11 6.73
CA PHE A 307 -4.84 6.72 6.50
C PHE A 307 -5.97 5.94 5.81
N LEU A 308 -7.20 6.04 6.31
CA LEU A 308 -8.38 5.40 5.73
C LEU A 308 -8.67 5.95 4.32
N GLY A 309 -8.54 7.25 4.13
CA GLY A 309 -8.68 7.88 2.81
C GLY A 309 -7.63 7.39 1.81
N ALA A 310 -6.36 7.30 2.21
CA ALA A 310 -5.28 6.75 1.38
C ALA A 310 -5.53 5.27 1.04
N LEU A 311 -5.97 4.48 2.02
CA LEU A 311 -6.33 3.09 1.84
C LEU A 311 -7.49 2.91 0.85
N LEU A 312 -8.55 3.71 0.98
CA LEU A 312 -9.69 3.72 0.06
C LEU A 312 -9.23 4.01 -1.38
N ARG A 313 -8.40 5.01 -1.58
CA ARG A 313 -7.86 5.36 -2.92
C ARG A 313 -6.96 4.27 -3.49
N ALA A 314 -6.14 3.61 -2.64
CA ALA A 314 -5.33 2.47 -3.05
C ALA A 314 -6.19 1.30 -3.54
N MET A 315 -7.28 0.99 -2.84
CA MET A 315 -8.21 -0.08 -3.22
C MET A 315 -8.99 0.27 -4.50
N HIS A 316 -9.42 1.52 -4.67
CA HIS A 316 -10.07 1.96 -5.92
C HIS A 316 -9.12 1.85 -7.13
N GLN A 317 -7.84 2.22 -6.96
CA GLN A 317 -6.84 2.04 -8.00
C GLN A 317 -6.64 0.56 -8.37
N ALA A 318 -6.61 -0.31 -7.37
CA ALA A 318 -6.52 -1.76 -7.58
C ALA A 318 -7.75 -2.31 -8.32
N GLN A 319 -8.95 -1.84 -7.99
CA GLN A 319 -10.19 -2.21 -8.70
C GLN A 319 -10.13 -1.80 -10.18
N GLN A 320 -9.68 -0.58 -10.48
CA GLN A 320 -9.52 -0.12 -11.87
C GLN A 320 -8.50 -0.97 -12.64
N THR A 321 -7.40 -1.33 -11.99
CA THR A 321 -6.38 -2.21 -12.58
C THR A 321 -6.95 -3.61 -12.84
N LEU A 322 -7.73 -4.15 -11.91
CA LEU A 322 -8.40 -5.44 -12.06
C LEU A 322 -9.43 -5.39 -13.21
N ASP A 323 -10.21 -4.32 -13.32
CA ASP A 323 -11.17 -4.12 -14.42
C ASP A 323 -10.45 -4.16 -15.78
N ALA A 324 -9.37 -3.44 -15.94
CA ALA A 324 -8.58 -3.43 -17.15
C ALA A 324 -8.05 -4.84 -17.51
N VAL A 325 -7.56 -5.58 -16.52
CA VAL A 325 -7.08 -6.96 -16.71
C VAL A 325 -8.22 -7.89 -17.11
N LEU A 326 -9.39 -7.78 -16.48
CA LEU A 326 -10.56 -8.60 -16.78
C LEU A 326 -11.11 -8.31 -18.20
N VAL A 327 -11.20 -7.04 -18.58
CA VAL A 327 -11.60 -6.63 -19.94
C VAL A 327 -10.63 -7.24 -20.97
N LYS A 328 -9.33 -7.13 -20.73
CA LYS A 328 -8.31 -7.69 -21.61
C LYS A 328 -8.39 -9.23 -21.70
N SER A 329 -8.55 -9.91 -20.58
CA SER A 329 -8.72 -11.37 -20.52
C SER A 329 -9.96 -11.83 -21.28
N SER A 330 -11.13 -11.20 -21.02
CA SER A 330 -12.39 -11.48 -21.70
C SER A 330 -12.31 -11.22 -23.22
N PHE A 331 -11.59 -10.16 -23.61
CA PHE A 331 -11.36 -9.85 -25.02
C PHE A 331 -10.61 -10.99 -25.72
N TRP A 332 -9.50 -11.46 -25.12
CA TRP A 332 -8.70 -12.55 -25.70
C TRP A 332 -9.42 -13.89 -25.66
N GLN A 333 -10.17 -14.18 -24.60
CA GLN A 333 -10.92 -15.42 -24.49
C GLN A 333 -12.00 -15.53 -25.58
N ARG A 334 -12.75 -14.45 -25.83
CA ARG A 334 -13.76 -14.39 -26.92
C ARG A 334 -13.16 -14.52 -28.30
N ARG A 335 -11.86 -14.28 -28.47
CA ARG A 335 -11.13 -14.27 -29.75
C ARG A 335 -10.05 -15.35 -29.85
N SER A 336 -10.11 -16.35 -28.97
CA SER A 336 -9.15 -17.47 -28.94
C SER A 336 -9.11 -18.29 -30.22
N SER A 337 -10.17 -18.26 -31.03
CA SER A 337 -10.25 -18.96 -32.33
C SER A 337 -9.65 -18.17 -33.49
N LEU A 338 -9.28 -16.90 -33.31
CA LEU A 338 -8.74 -16.08 -34.39
C LEU A 338 -7.24 -16.38 -34.59
N THR A 339 -6.85 -16.56 -35.85
CA THR A 339 -5.43 -16.63 -36.22
C THR A 339 -4.91 -15.21 -36.44
N LEU A 340 -4.08 -14.73 -35.51
CA LEU A 340 -3.50 -13.41 -35.54
C LEU A 340 -1.98 -13.49 -35.65
N ASN A 341 -1.39 -12.58 -36.41
CA ASN A 341 0.06 -12.42 -36.45
C ASN A 341 0.56 -11.62 -35.23
N GLU A 342 1.88 -11.71 -34.97
CA GLU A 342 2.49 -11.04 -33.80
C GLU A 342 2.26 -9.52 -33.76
N ARG A 343 2.26 -8.85 -34.91
CA ARG A 343 2.01 -7.41 -35.00
C ARG A 343 0.56 -7.07 -34.63
N GLN A 344 -0.40 -7.88 -35.09
CA GLN A 344 -1.83 -7.74 -34.75
C GLN A 344 -2.04 -7.96 -33.24
N VAL A 345 -1.44 -8.99 -32.63
CA VAL A 345 -1.47 -9.22 -31.19
C VAL A 345 -0.88 -8.03 -30.43
N LYS A 346 0.27 -7.50 -30.89
CA LYS A 346 0.89 -6.31 -30.29
C LYS A 346 0.01 -5.07 -30.41
N LEU A 347 -0.64 -4.85 -31.55
CA LEU A 347 -1.59 -3.74 -31.77
C LEU A 347 -2.77 -3.82 -30.80
N LEU A 348 -3.41 -4.98 -30.73
CA LEU A 348 -4.57 -5.20 -29.88
C LEU A 348 -4.22 -5.03 -28.39
N ASN A 349 -3.09 -5.60 -27.96
CA ASN A 349 -2.63 -5.37 -26.59
C ASN A 349 -2.39 -3.89 -26.30
N ARG A 350 -1.80 -3.13 -27.25
CA ARG A 350 -1.57 -1.71 -27.08
C ARG A 350 -2.87 -0.90 -26.99
N LEU A 351 -3.91 -1.30 -27.74
CA LEU A 351 -5.24 -0.70 -27.65
C LEU A 351 -5.94 -1.00 -26.33
N LEU A 352 -5.80 -2.23 -25.83
CA LEU A 352 -6.39 -2.68 -24.57
C LEU A 352 -5.70 -2.06 -23.35
N ASP A 353 -4.39 -1.79 -23.44
CA ASP A 353 -3.61 -1.17 -22.37
C ASP A 353 -3.76 0.37 -22.33
N GLY A 354 -4.60 0.93 -23.20
CA GLY A 354 -4.78 2.36 -23.35
C GLY A 354 -3.90 2.92 -24.48
N PHE A 355 -4.55 3.51 -25.49
CA PHE A 355 -3.88 4.06 -26.67
C PHE A 355 -4.11 5.57 -26.73
N ASP A 356 -3.05 6.34 -26.59
CA ASP A 356 -3.15 7.79 -26.65
C ASP A 356 -3.51 8.31 -28.04
N GLY A 357 -4.67 8.93 -28.13
CA GLY A 357 -5.19 9.53 -29.34
C GLY A 357 -5.76 8.50 -30.32
N LYS A 358 -5.92 8.89 -31.60
CA LYS A 358 -6.55 8.07 -32.64
C LYS A 358 -5.57 7.07 -33.26
N LEU A 359 -5.99 5.80 -33.38
CA LEU A 359 -5.25 4.80 -34.16
C LEU A 359 -5.42 5.10 -35.64
N THR A 360 -4.31 5.35 -36.36
CA THR A 360 -4.23 5.43 -37.80
C THR A 360 -3.22 4.41 -38.34
N SER A 361 -3.30 4.06 -39.63
CA SER A 361 -2.32 3.16 -40.24
C SER A 361 -0.88 3.70 -40.14
N THR A 362 -0.69 5.00 -40.31
CA THR A 362 0.61 5.66 -40.19
C THR A 362 1.17 5.56 -38.77
N LYS A 363 0.33 5.83 -37.76
CA LYS A 363 0.74 5.72 -36.35
C LYS A 363 1.08 4.28 -35.99
N TRP A 364 0.29 3.32 -36.47
CA TRP A 364 0.59 1.91 -36.26
C TRP A 364 1.89 1.47 -36.96
N ALA A 365 2.10 1.88 -38.21
CA ALA A 365 3.34 1.57 -38.95
C ALA A 365 4.60 2.00 -38.16
N ALA A 366 4.57 3.22 -37.58
CA ALA A 366 5.67 3.72 -36.75
C ALA A 366 5.88 2.87 -35.48
N ILE A 367 4.80 2.49 -34.78
CA ILE A 367 4.86 1.67 -33.55
C ILE A 367 5.32 0.24 -33.85
N ALA A 368 4.80 -0.36 -34.93
CA ALA A 368 5.13 -1.73 -35.34
C ALA A 368 6.46 -1.84 -36.09
N LYS A 369 7.07 -0.70 -36.42
CA LYS A 369 8.30 -0.63 -37.27
C LYS A 369 8.15 -1.41 -38.57
N CYS A 370 7.04 -1.16 -39.29
CA CYS A 370 6.75 -1.78 -40.59
C CYS A 370 6.32 -0.73 -41.61
N SER A 371 6.17 -1.14 -42.89
CA SER A 371 5.70 -0.23 -43.94
C SER A 371 4.23 0.19 -43.70
N PRO A 372 3.81 1.41 -44.15
CA PRO A 372 2.42 1.84 -44.06
C PRO A 372 1.41 0.84 -44.69
N ASP A 373 1.79 0.21 -45.82
CA ASP A 373 0.98 -0.81 -46.48
C ASP A 373 0.79 -2.06 -45.66
N THR A 374 1.86 -2.51 -44.99
CA THR A 374 1.79 -3.65 -44.06
C THR A 374 0.89 -3.33 -42.86
N ALA A 375 1.05 -2.13 -42.27
CA ALA A 375 0.20 -1.68 -41.18
C ALA A 375 -1.28 -1.57 -41.58
N LEU A 376 -1.55 -1.07 -42.77
CA LEU A 376 -2.92 -0.96 -43.30
C LEU A 376 -3.53 -2.34 -43.55
N ARG A 377 -2.72 -3.31 -44.04
CA ARG A 377 -3.17 -4.70 -44.24
C ARG A 377 -3.54 -5.33 -42.89
N ASP A 378 -2.64 -5.26 -41.89
CA ASP A 378 -2.91 -5.79 -40.55
C ASP A 378 -4.22 -5.22 -39.96
N ILE A 379 -4.46 -3.91 -40.11
CA ILE A 379 -5.68 -3.25 -39.64
C ILE A 379 -6.93 -3.72 -40.44
N ASN A 380 -6.84 -3.79 -41.76
CA ASN A 380 -7.97 -4.22 -42.61
C ASN A 380 -8.37 -5.67 -42.32
N GLU A 381 -7.43 -6.56 -42.06
CA GLU A 381 -7.69 -7.94 -41.63
C GLU A 381 -8.47 -7.96 -40.32
N LEU A 382 -8.04 -7.16 -39.32
CA LEU A 382 -8.76 -7.03 -38.05
C LEU A 382 -10.16 -6.42 -38.19
N VAL A 383 -10.35 -5.51 -39.14
CA VAL A 383 -11.66 -4.95 -39.44
C VAL A 383 -12.54 -6.03 -40.10
N ALA A 384 -12.00 -6.80 -41.05
CA ALA A 384 -12.73 -7.89 -41.71
C ALA A 384 -13.15 -9.00 -40.73
N GLN A 385 -12.33 -9.25 -39.68
CA GLN A 385 -12.61 -10.19 -38.60
C GLN A 385 -13.54 -9.62 -37.52
N GLY A 386 -14.03 -8.36 -37.67
CA GLY A 386 -14.89 -7.71 -36.68
C GLY A 386 -14.21 -7.36 -35.35
N VAL A 387 -12.90 -7.33 -35.33
CA VAL A 387 -12.10 -6.98 -34.13
C VAL A 387 -11.93 -5.47 -34.00
N LEU A 388 -11.71 -4.79 -35.12
CA LEU A 388 -11.65 -3.34 -35.22
C LEU A 388 -12.82 -2.81 -36.05
N ARG A 389 -13.21 -1.55 -35.80
CA ARG A 389 -14.12 -0.80 -36.65
C ARG A 389 -13.55 0.57 -37.01
N LYS A 390 -13.91 1.09 -38.16
CA LYS A 390 -13.61 2.47 -38.54
C LYS A 390 -14.45 3.42 -37.71
N THR A 391 -13.87 4.54 -37.28
CA THR A 391 -14.66 5.62 -36.65
C THR A 391 -15.40 6.43 -37.72
N GLU A 392 -16.57 6.97 -37.37
CA GLU A 392 -17.42 7.75 -38.27
C GLU A 392 -16.85 9.12 -38.67
N ALA A 393 -15.80 9.60 -37.99
CA ALA A 393 -15.15 10.87 -38.30
C ALA A 393 -14.44 10.79 -39.65
N GLY A 394 -15.15 11.07 -40.70
CA GLY A 394 -14.65 11.19 -42.06
C GLY A 394 -13.76 12.43 -42.23
N GLY A 395 -12.56 12.25 -42.74
CA GLY A 395 -11.56 13.28 -43.04
C GLY A 395 -10.28 12.63 -43.55
N ARG A 396 -9.24 13.42 -43.80
CA ARG A 396 -7.97 13.00 -44.42
C ARG A 396 -7.22 11.89 -43.62
N SER A 397 -7.69 11.45 -42.44
CA SER A 397 -7.12 10.33 -41.70
C SER A 397 -8.20 9.42 -41.13
N THR A 398 -8.42 8.27 -41.76
CA THR A 398 -9.25 7.19 -41.17
C THR A 398 -8.66 6.72 -39.88
N SER A 399 -9.48 6.64 -38.82
CA SER A 399 -9.08 6.10 -37.53
C SER A 399 -9.90 4.85 -37.17
N TYR A 400 -9.34 4.04 -36.28
CA TYR A 400 -9.90 2.75 -35.93
C TYR A 400 -9.98 2.62 -34.41
N VAL A 401 -10.96 1.84 -33.93
CA VAL A 401 -11.18 1.52 -32.52
C VAL A 401 -11.54 0.04 -32.39
N LEU A 402 -11.45 -0.52 -31.20
CA LEU A 402 -11.97 -1.87 -30.93
C LEU A 402 -13.49 -1.91 -31.21
N ALA A 403 -13.97 -2.98 -31.83
CA ALA A 403 -15.37 -3.08 -32.24
C ALA A 403 -16.34 -3.23 -31.06
N ASP A 404 -15.88 -3.82 -29.95
CA ASP A 404 -16.66 -4.13 -28.74
C ASP A 404 -16.37 -3.15 -27.57
N GLN A 405 -16.15 -1.89 -27.83
CA GLN A 405 -16.12 -0.84 -26.81
C GLN A 405 -17.32 0.07 -26.93
#